data_a8b73450fe5a33ef1aef5a80f62efb68
#
_entry.id   a8b73450fe5a33ef1aef5a80f62efb68
#
_cell.length_a   1.000
_cell.length_b   1.000
_cell.length_c   1.000
_cell.angle_alpha   90.00
_cell.angle_beta   90.00
_cell.angle_gamma   90.00
#
_symmetry.space_group_name_H-M   'P 1'
#
loop_
_entity.id
_entity.type
_entity.pdbx_description
1 polymer ?
#
loop_
_entity_poly.entity_id
_entity_poly.type
_entity_poly.pdbx_seq_one_letter_code
_entity_poly.pdbx_strand_id
1 'polypeptide(L)'
;SCALNYEKRAGTFSCAGCDQKLFKSDTKFESGTGWPSFDQPLEGAVGTSEDFSFGMHRVEVHCANCGGHLGHVFPDGPPPTGLRYCINGEAMNFAPDAG
;
A
#
# COMPACT_ATOMS: atom_id res chain seq x y z
N SER A 1 2.21 -0.49 -13.33
CA SER A 1 3.19 -1.27 -12.58
C SER A 1 4.44 -0.45 -12.39
N CYS A 2 5.24 -0.87 -11.48
CA CYS A 2 6.48 -0.18 -11.19
C CYS A 2 7.47 -1.17 -10.58
N ALA A 3 8.72 -0.73 -10.43
CA ALA A 3 9.78 -1.57 -9.88
C ALA A 3 9.42 -2.10 -8.49
N LEU A 4 8.66 -1.34 -7.70
CA LEU A 4 8.32 -1.76 -6.34
C LEU A 4 7.41 -2.97 -6.28
N ASN A 5 6.68 -3.28 -7.37
CA ASN A 5 5.90 -4.51 -7.40
C ASN A 5 6.80 -5.74 -7.23
N TYR A 6 8.03 -5.66 -7.72
CA TYR A 6 8.98 -6.77 -7.67
C TYR A 6 9.97 -6.67 -6.52
N GLU A 7 9.82 -5.70 -5.64
CA GLU A 7 10.74 -5.51 -4.52
C GLU A 7 10.59 -6.67 -3.53
N LYS A 8 11.68 -7.40 -3.27
CA LYS A 8 11.66 -8.59 -2.41
C LYS A 8 12.51 -8.41 -1.15
N ARG A 9 13.30 -7.34 -1.07
CA ARG A 9 14.18 -7.14 0.09
C ARG A 9 13.35 -6.78 1.32
N ALA A 10 13.89 -7.10 2.49
CA ALA A 10 13.30 -6.65 3.75
C ALA A 10 13.50 -5.14 3.88
N GLY A 11 12.45 -4.43 4.23
CA GLY A 11 12.55 -2.98 4.36
C GLY A 11 11.21 -2.32 4.59
N THR A 12 11.20 -1.00 4.39
CA THR A 12 10.04 -0.17 4.68
C THR A 12 9.65 0.65 3.45
N PHE A 13 8.35 0.68 3.18
CA PHE A 13 7.76 1.50 2.12
C PHE A 13 7.18 2.75 2.76
N SER A 14 7.60 3.91 2.29
CA SER A 14 7.24 5.20 2.86
C SER A 14 6.53 6.07 1.82
N CYS A 15 5.74 7.03 2.30
CA CYS A 15 5.01 7.95 1.44
C CYS A 15 5.99 8.84 0.66
N ALA A 16 5.86 8.86 -0.66
CA ALA A 16 6.72 9.69 -1.50
C ALA A 16 6.50 11.17 -1.24
N GLY A 17 5.32 11.56 -0.72
CA GLY A 17 5.00 12.96 -0.47
C GLY A 17 5.54 13.49 0.85
N CYS A 18 5.60 12.66 1.91
CA CYS A 18 5.94 13.16 3.23
C CYS A 18 6.87 12.25 4.04
N ASP A 19 7.27 11.11 3.47
CA ASP A 19 8.17 10.13 4.11
C ASP A 19 7.54 9.39 5.29
N GLN A 20 6.23 9.49 5.51
CA GLN A 20 5.56 8.67 6.51
C GLN A 20 5.78 7.20 6.20
N LYS A 21 6.21 6.40 7.19
CA LYS A 21 6.33 4.95 7.00
C LYS A 21 4.94 4.36 6.88
N LEU A 22 4.72 3.57 5.84
CA LEU A 22 3.38 3.08 5.48
C LEU A 22 3.24 1.57 5.62
N PHE A 23 4.19 0.81 5.05
CA PHE A 23 4.11 -0.65 5.01
C PHE A 23 5.48 -1.24 5.24
N LYS A 24 5.49 -2.43 5.87
CA LYS A 24 6.71 -3.23 5.98
C LYS A 24 6.66 -4.36 4.96
N SER A 25 7.83 -4.77 4.51
CA SER A 25 7.95 -5.82 3.49
C SER A 25 7.35 -7.16 3.92
N ASP A 26 7.26 -7.42 5.23
CA ASP A 26 6.72 -8.69 5.71
C ASP A 26 5.22 -8.82 5.48
N THR A 27 4.52 -7.72 5.15
CA THR A 27 3.10 -7.78 4.80
C THR A 27 2.86 -7.72 3.29
N LYS A 28 3.93 -7.61 2.50
CA LYS A 28 3.83 -7.57 1.04
C LYS A 28 3.61 -8.97 0.48
N PHE A 29 2.72 -9.08 -0.51
CA PHE A 29 2.49 -10.36 -1.17
C PHE A 29 2.27 -10.16 -2.67
N GLU A 30 2.39 -11.26 -3.43
CA GLU A 30 2.20 -11.24 -4.88
C GLU A 30 0.73 -11.41 -5.19
N SER A 31 0.09 -10.35 -5.69
CA SER A 31 -1.34 -10.37 -5.98
C SER A 31 -1.65 -10.69 -7.44
N GLY A 32 -0.65 -10.61 -8.31
CA GLY A 32 -0.86 -10.82 -9.74
C GLY A 32 -1.44 -9.62 -10.47
N THR A 33 -1.60 -8.48 -9.76
CA THR A 33 -2.21 -7.29 -10.37
C THR A 33 -1.21 -6.39 -11.08
N GLY A 34 0.08 -6.59 -10.86
CA GLY A 34 1.12 -5.70 -11.38
C GLY A 34 1.39 -4.50 -10.47
N TRP A 35 0.68 -4.40 -9.36
CA TRP A 35 0.83 -3.31 -8.38
C TRP A 35 1.34 -3.88 -7.06
N PRO A 36 2.17 -3.12 -6.32
CA PRO A 36 2.55 -3.52 -4.96
C PRO A 36 1.31 -3.77 -4.11
N SER A 37 1.28 -4.91 -3.44
CA SER A 37 0.13 -5.31 -2.63
C SER A 37 0.58 -5.73 -1.25
N PHE A 38 -0.21 -5.33 -0.24
CA PHE A 38 0.09 -5.57 1.17
C PHE A 38 -1.18 -6.03 1.87
N ASP A 39 -1.05 -6.86 2.91
CA ASP A 39 -2.23 -7.29 3.64
C ASP A 39 -2.57 -6.38 4.83
N GLN A 40 -1.65 -5.53 5.25
CA GLN A 40 -1.96 -4.52 6.28
C GLN A 40 -0.89 -3.43 6.30
N PRO A 41 -1.28 -2.19 6.65
CA PRO A 41 -0.32 -1.10 6.83
C PRO A 41 0.26 -1.12 8.25
N LEU A 42 1.27 -0.28 8.47
CA LEU A 42 1.70 0.03 9.82
C LEU A 42 0.57 0.74 10.54
N GLU A 43 0.50 0.56 11.87
CA GLU A 43 -0.57 1.12 12.67
C GLU A 43 -0.60 2.65 12.54
N GLY A 44 -1.80 3.18 12.25
CA GLY A 44 -1.98 4.63 12.14
C GLY A 44 -1.40 5.27 10.91
N ALA A 45 -0.83 4.48 9.99
CA ALA A 45 -0.10 5.05 8.84
C ALA A 45 -1.02 5.55 7.73
N VAL A 46 -2.18 4.93 7.54
CA VAL A 46 -3.07 5.28 6.43
C VAL A 46 -4.48 5.53 6.96
N GLY A 47 -5.26 6.26 6.16
CA GLY A 47 -6.70 6.42 6.34
C GLY A 47 -7.41 5.94 5.10
N THR A 48 -8.73 5.79 5.20
CA THR A 48 -9.55 5.33 4.07
C THR A 48 -10.73 6.26 3.88
N SER A 49 -11.24 6.30 2.64
CA SER A 49 -12.46 7.04 2.34
C SER A 49 -13.19 6.35 1.19
N GLU A 50 -14.50 6.65 1.07
CA GLU A 50 -15.31 6.09 0.01
C GLU A 50 -14.94 6.73 -1.32
N ASP A 51 -14.83 5.91 -2.37
CA ASP A 51 -14.53 6.36 -3.73
C ASP A 51 -15.58 5.80 -4.67
N PHE A 52 -16.42 6.69 -5.22
CA PHE A 52 -17.51 6.32 -6.13
C PHE A 52 -17.18 6.65 -7.59
N SER A 53 -15.93 6.96 -7.90
CA SER A 53 -15.56 7.32 -9.26
C SER A 53 -15.79 6.17 -10.24
N PHE A 54 -15.99 6.51 -11.51
CA PHE A 54 -16.20 5.56 -12.61
C PHE A 54 -17.40 4.63 -12.39
N GLY A 55 -18.41 5.05 -11.64
CA GLY A 55 -19.60 4.24 -11.39
C GLY A 55 -19.36 3.04 -10.51
N MET A 56 -18.22 2.98 -9.83
CA MET A 56 -17.88 1.88 -8.92
C MET A 56 -17.77 2.38 -7.50
N HIS A 57 -18.04 1.48 -6.55
CA HIS A 57 -17.77 1.78 -5.14
C HIS A 57 -16.50 1.07 -4.73
N ARG A 58 -15.48 1.85 -4.37
CA ARG A 58 -14.22 1.33 -3.87
C ARG A 58 -13.87 2.06 -2.59
N VAL A 59 -12.89 1.55 -1.86
CA VAL A 59 -12.36 2.20 -0.66
C VAL A 59 -10.96 2.69 -0.98
N GLU A 60 -10.81 4.01 -0.98
CA GLU A 60 -9.55 4.68 -1.28
C GLU A 60 -8.67 4.68 -0.04
N VAL A 61 -7.35 4.51 -0.24
CA VAL A 61 -6.35 4.54 0.83
C VAL A 61 -5.48 5.77 0.62
N HIS A 62 -5.29 6.55 1.69
CA HIS A 62 -4.46 7.75 1.64
C HIS A 62 -3.51 7.76 2.83
N CYS A 63 -2.44 8.54 2.71
CA CYS A 63 -1.49 8.72 3.80
C CYS A 63 -2.16 9.47 4.94
N ALA A 64 -2.09 8.92 6.15
CA ALA A 64 -2.73 9.56 7.30
C ALA A 64 -2.05 10.87 7.69
N ASN A 65 -0.79 11.06 7.28
CA ASN A 65 -0.05 12.27 7.62
C ASN A 65 -0.31 13.42 6.64
N CYS A 66 -0.13 13.17 5.34
CA CYS A 66 -0.24 14.26 4.35
C CYS A 66 -1.52 14.23 3.52
N GLY A 67 -2.31 13.14 3.63
CA GLY A 67 -3.55 13.01 2.86
C GLY A 67 -3.35 12.57 1.42
N GLY A 68 -2.12 12.34 0.99
CA GLY A 68 -1.85 11.95 -0.40
C GLY A 68 -2.48 10.62 -0.75
N HIS A 69 -3.03 10.52 -1.97
CA HIS A 69 -3.65 9.29 -2.45
C HIS A 69 -2.59 8.19 -2.63
N LEU A 70 -2.86 7.00 -2.10
CA LEU A 70 -1.94 5.87 -2.20
C LEU A 70 -2.49 4.76 -3.10
N GLY A 71 -3.77 4.46 -3.01
CA GLY A 71 -4.38 3.37 -3.75
C GLY A 71 -5.74 3.02 -3.21
N HIS A 72 -6.06 1.73 -3.23
CA HIS A 72 -7.35 1.23 -2.77
C HIS A 72 -7.17 -0.06 -1.99
N VAL A 73 -8.14 -0.37 -1.12
CA VAL A 73 -8.14 -1.61 -0.37
C VAL A 73 -9.35 -2.44 -0.76
N PHE A 74 -9.15 -3.75 -0.91
CA PHE A 74 -10.17 -4.69 -1.36
C PHE A 74 -10.26 -5.86 -0.37
N PRO A 75 -11.43 -6.53 -0.28
CA PRO A 75 -11.61 -7.62 0.68
C PRO A 75 -11.16 -8.98 0.18
N ASP A 76 -10.37 -9.03 -0.89
CA ASP A 76 -9.94 -10.28 -1.53
C ASP A 76 -8.46 -10.56 -1.28
N GLY A 77 -7.99 -10.30 -0.08
CA GLY A 77 -6.59 -10.53 0.30
C GLY A 77 -6.37 -11.83 1.06
N PRO A 78 -5.12 -12.12 1.40
CA PRO A 78 -4.76 -13.34 2.12
C PRO A 78 -5.05 -13.22 3.61
N PRO A 79 -5.14 -14.37 4.32
CA PRO A 79 -5.17 -14.31 5.77
C PRO A 79 -3.86 -13.71 6.29
N PRO A 80 -3.83 -13.16 7.50
CA PRO A 80 -4.91 -13.13 8.49
C PRO A 80 -5.93 -12.03 8.27
N THR A 81 -5.63 -10.96 7.52
CA THR A 81 -6.55 -9.82 7.43
C THR A 81 -7.65 -10.01 6.40
N GLY A 82 -7.40 -10.81 5.36
CA GLY A 82 -8.35 -10.91 4.25
C GLY A 82 -8.38 -9.68 3.36
N LEU A 83 -7.47 -8.73 3.57
CA LEU A 83 -7.46 -7.46 2.86
C LEU A 83 -6.30 -7.40 1.86
N ARG A 84 -6.54 -6.71 0.76
CA ARG A 84 -5.51 -6.43 -0.24
C ARG A 84 -5.42 -4.92 -0.41
N TYR A 85 -4.34 -4.33 0.12
CA TYR A 85 -4.01 -2.93 -0.09
C TYR A 85 -3.22 -2.84 -1.38
N CYS A 86 -3.87 -2.37 -2.43
CA CYS A 86 -3.27 -2.27 -3.77
C CYS A 86 -2.78 -0.82 -3.93
N ILE A 87 -1.47 -0.63 -3.87
CA ILE A 87 -0.91 0.71 -3.71
C ILE A 87 -0.12 1.09 -4.97
N ASN A 88 -0.27 2.35 -5.38
CA ASN A 88 0.50 2.88 -6.51
C ASN A 88 1.97 2.97 -6.09
N GLY A 89 2.82 2.23 -6.81
CA GLY A 89 4.25 2.21 -6.47
C GLY A 89 4.92 3.57 -6.62
N GLU A 90 4.38 4.45 -7.46
CA GLU A 90 4.94 5.80 -7.60
C GLU A 90 4.60 6.70 -6.42
N ALA A 91 3.65 6.27 -5.58
CA ALA A 91 3.30 7.01 -4.37
C ALA A 91 4.20 6.65 -3.20
N MET A 92 5.14 5.73 -3.38
CA MET A 92 5.98 5.24 -2.29
C MET A 92 7.45 5.22 -2.67
N ASN A 93 8.29 5.32 -1.65
CA ASN A 93 9.71 5.05 -1.72
C ASN A 93 10.01 3.82 -0.88
N PHE A 94 11.04 3.07 -1.26
CA PHE A 94 11.46 1.88 -0.52
C PHE A 94 12.85 2.08 0.05
N ALA A 95 13.03 1.73 1.32
CA ALA A 95 14.33 1.74 1.98
C ALA A 95 14.59 0.34 2.54
N PRO A 96 15.65 -0.35 2.07
CA PRO A 96 15.97 -1.67 2.63
C PRO A 96 16.47 -1.52 4.07
N ASP A 97 16.20 -2.55 4.87
CA ASP A 97 16.72 -2.59 6.23
C ASP A 97 18.25 -2.67 6.19
N ALA A 98 18.89 -1.99 7.12
CA ALA A 98 20.33 -2.06 7.29
C ALA A 98 20.66 -3.44 7.87
N GLY A 99 21.67 -4.05 7.32
CA GLY A 99 21.99 -5.35 7.88
C GLY A 99 22.97 -6.13 7.22
#